data_54996feedfe3fe2bd86cd10fb9d5ae2d
#
_entry.id   54996feedfe3fe2bd86cd10fb9d5ae2d
#
_cell.length_a   1.000
_cell.length_b   1.000
_cell.length_c   1.000
_cell.angle_alpha   90.00
_cell.angle_beta   90.00
_cell.angle_gamma   90.00
#
_symmetry.space_group_name_H-M   'P 1'
#
loop_
_entity.id
_entity.type
_entity.pdbx_description
1 polymer ?
#
loop_
_entity_poly.entity_id
_entity_poly.type
_entity_poly.pdbx_seq_one_letter_code
_entity_poly.pdbx_strand_id
1 'polypeptide(L)'
;GKLLPLLFNMMGPIGLMPIFAAMTVQMDKPTRNSVAARAAIFAALGILIAIFIGDPILRSWGISKPALILAAGVILTLSSIRAVLMPPAAPSQPAAAGDPKALAIRPLAFPTIVSPQGVGVLIIFVAFLSSLSSTITILTVAGVIVLLDYGAMRIAHWFMATVGMVPLLVLGAVFGVLQVALGIEMMLSG
;
A
#
# COMPACT_ATOMS: atom_id res chain seq x y z
N GLY A 1 8.90 16.58 5.29
CA GLY A 1 8.51 16.54 3.89
C GLY A 1 8.68 15.20 3.17
N LYS A 2 9.30 14.16 3.78
CA LYS A 2 9.56 12.87 3.07
C LYS A 2 8.44 11.81 3.24
N LEU A 3 7.51 12.01 4.18
CA LEU A 3 6.46 11.02 4.51
C LEU A 3 5.54 10.72 3.33
N LEU A 4 5.04 11.75 2.65
CA LEU A 4 4.10 11.58 1.54
C LEU A 4 4.72 10.81 0.36
N PRO A 5 5.92 11.15 -0.16
CA PRO A 5 6.55 10.36 -1.21
C PRO A 5 6.83 8.91 -0.82
N LEU A 6 7.22 8.66 0.43
CA LEU A 6 7.48 7.31 0.94
C LEU A 6 6.21 6.46 0.97
N LEU A 7 5.14 6.96 1.60
CA LEU A 7 3.88 6.26 1.68
C LEU A 7 3.22 6.11 0.30
N PHE A 8 3.30 7.14 -0.56
CA PHE A 8 2.81 7.07 -1.93
C PHE A 8 3.51 5.97 -2.74
N ASN A 9 4.82 5.82 -2.55
CA ASN A 9 5.59 4.78 -3.21
C ASN A 9 5.25 3.36 -2.70
N MET A 10 4.92 3.21 -1.41
CA MET A 10 4.66 1.91 -0.77
C MET A 10 3.20 1.47 -0.82
N MET A 11 2.28 2.43 -0.77
CA MET A 11 0.84 2.20 -0.65
C MET A 11 0.06 2.89 -1.78
N GLY A 12 0.74 3.43 -2.79
CA GLY A 12 0.12 4.30 -3.78
C GLY A 12 -0.53 3.58 -4.96
N PRO A 13 -1.23 4.37 -5.80
CA PRO A 13 -2.19 3.88 -6.79
C PRO A 13 -1.58 3.14 -7.97
N ILE A 14 -0.26 3.27 -8.24
CA ILE A 14 0.38 2.75 -9.45
C ILE A 14 0.26 1.23 -9.55
N GLY A 15 0.57 0.52 -8.46
CA GLY A 15 0.45 -0.94 -8.41
C GLY A 15 -0.99 -1.44 -8.24
N LEU A 16 -1.87 -0.59 -7.70
CA LEU A 16 -3.25 -0.95 -7.39
C LEU A 16 -4.13 -1.00 -8.64
N MET A 17 -3.94 -0.08 -9.60
CA MET A 17 -4.79 0.03 -10.79
C MET A 17 -4.88 -1.28 -11.61
N PRO A 18 -3.77 -1.93 -12.02
CA PRO A 18 -3.85 -3.15 -12.81
C PRO A 18 -4.48 -4.30 -12.03
N ILE A 19 -4.20 -4.42 -10.73
CA ILE A 19 -4.79 -5.44 -9.87
C ILE A 19 -6.31 -5.24 -9.78
N PHE A 20 -6.75 -4.03 -9.48
CA PHE A 20 -8.17 -3.71 -9.39
C PHE A 20 -8.91 -3.94 -10.72
N ALA A 21 -8.33 -3.46 -11.85
CA ALA A 21 -8.93 -3.63 -13.16
C ALA A 21 -9.10 -5.11 -13.53
N ALA A 22 -8.06 -5.93 -13.29
CA ALA A 22 -8.11 -7.36 -13.57
C ALA A 22 -9.15 -8.11 -12.72
N MET A 23 -9.25 -7.76 -11.44
CA MET A 23 -10.16 -8.44 -10.51
C MET A 23 -11.62 -8.05 -10.69
N THR A 24 -11.88 -6.89 -11.25
CA THR A 24 -13.23 -6.35 -11.43
C THR A 24 -13.69 -6.32 -12.89
N VAL A 25 -12.96 -6.99 -13.79
CA VAL A 25 -13.22 -6.95 -15.24
C VAL A 25 -14.64 -7.41 -15.60
N GLN A 26 -15.18 -8.42 -14.90
CA GLN A 26 -16.53 -8.97 -15.14
C GLN A 26 -17.64 -8.25 -14.37
N MET A 27 -17.30 -7.24 -13.57
CA MET A 27 -18.29 -6.52 -12.76
C MET A 27 -18.81 -5.29 -13.49
N ASP A 28 -20.06 -4.96 -13.25
CA ASP A 28 -20.68 -3.71 -13.72
C ASP A 28 -20.13 -2.50 -12.95
N LYS A 29 -20.29 -1.31 -13.52
CA LYS A 29 -19.74 -0.06 -12.94
C LYS A 29 -20.22 0.23 -11.51
N PRO A 30 -21.49 0.05 -11.13
CA PRO A 30 -21.94 0.24 -9.75
C PRO A 30 -21.24 -0.70 -8.77
N THR A 31 -21.11 -1.98 -9.11
CA THR A 31 -20.44 -2.98 -8.26
C THR A 31 -18.96 -2.66 -8.10
N ARG A 32 -18.25 -2.30 -9.18
CA ARG A 32 -16.84 -1.85 -9.11
C ARG A 32 -16.67 -0.67 -8.17
N ASN A 33 -17.54 0.33 -8.27
CA ASN A 33 -17.49 1.50 -7.38
C ASN A 33 -17.73 1.13 -5.91
N SER A 34 -18.63 0.19 -5.65
CA SER A 34 -18.89 -0.32 -4.30
C SER A 34 -17.68 -1.08 -3.74
N VAL A 35 -17.02 -1.91 -4.56
CA VAL A 35 -15.79 -2.61 -4.18
C VAL A 35 -14.69 -1.61 -3.86
N ALA A 36 -14.47 -0.60 -4.70
CA ALA A 36 -13.47 0.44 -4.48
C ALA A 36 -13.72 1.21 -3.17
N ALA A 37 -14.96 1.63 -2.93
CA ALA A 37 -15.31 2.35 -1.71
C ALA A 37 -15.08 1.51 -0.44
N ARG A 38 -15.50 0.24 -0.47
CA ARG A 38 -15.28 -0.69 0.65
C ARG A 38 -13.80 -0.97 0.88
N ALA A 39 -13.02 -1.19 -0.19
CA ALA A 39 -11.58 -1.39 -0.07
C ALA A 39 -10.89 -0.18 0.57
N ALA A 40 -11.25 1.04 0.18
CA ALA A 40 -10.72 2.26 0.77
C ALA A 40 -11.12 2.40 2.26
N ILE A 41 -12.36 2.07 2.62
CA ILE A 41 -12.81 2.11 4.02
C ILE A 41 -12.04 1.08 4.87
N PHE A 42 -11.92 -0.17 4.40
CA PHE A 42 -11.16 -1.20 5.13
C PHE A 42 -9.68 -0.85 5.22
N ALA A 43 -9.10 -0.26 4.18
CA ALA A 43 -7.73 0.24 4.21
C ALA A 43 -7.57 1.36 5.25
N ALA A 44 -8.47 2.35 5.27
CA ALA A 44 -8.45 3.42 6.27
C ALA A 44 -8.55 2.87 7.69
N LEU A 45 -9.45 1.92 7.95
CA LEU A 45 -9.56 1.25 9.26
C LEU A 45 -8.28 0.51 9.63
N GLY A 46 -7.66 -0.22 8.70
CA GLY A 46 -6.40 -0.91 8.93
C GLY A 46 -5.25 0.04 9.25
N ILE A 47 -5.18 1.18 8.57
CA ILE A 47 -4.20 2.23 8.86
C ILE A 47 -4.42 2.83 10.24
N LEU A 48 -5.67 3.13 10.62
CA LEU A 48 -6.00 3.63 11.95
C LEU A 48 -5.57 2.64 13.03
N ILE A 49 -5.89 1.35 12.85
CA ILE A 49 -5.47 0.29 13.77
C ILE A 49 -3.94 0.27 13.88
N ALA A 50 -3.21 0.31 12.75
CA ALA A 50 -1.76 0.30 12.74
C ALA A 50 -1.16 1.50 13.49
N ILE A 51 -1.72 2.69 13.31
CA ILE A 51 -1.25 3.92 13.96
C ILE A 51 -1.52 3.89 15.48
N PHE A 52 -2.73 3.54 15.90
CA PHE A 52 -3.11 3.62 17.32
C PHE A 52 -2.66 2.42 18.15
N ILE A 53 -2.49 1.26 17.54
CA ILE A 53 -2.11 0.03 18.26
C ILE A 53 -0.62 -0.29 18.08
N GLY A 54 0.01 0.13 16.98
CA GLY A 54 1.38 -0.21 16.64
C GLY A 54 2.40 0.27 17.69
N ASP A 55 2.39 1.54 18.06
CA ASP A 55 3.35 2.10 19.03
C ASP A 55 3.18 1.51 20.45
N PRO A 56 1.97 1.37 21.03
CA PRO A 56 1.78 0.68 22.31
C PRO A 56 2.31 -0.76 22.31
N ILE A 57 2.08 -1.52 21.25
CA ILE A 57 2.59 -2.90 21.14
C ILE A 57 4.12 -2.91 21.13
N LEU A 58 4.75 -2.05 20.32
CA LEU A 58 6.21 -1.95 20.26
C LEU A 58 6.81 -1.68 21.63
N ARG A 59 6.23 -0.75 22.38
CA ARG A 59 6.69 -0.40 23.74
C ARG A 59 6.49 -1.55 24.72
N SER A 60 5.35 -2.24 24.65
CA SER A 60 5.07 -3.36 25.56
C SER A 60 5.99 -4.55 25.32
N TRP A 61 6.43 -4.76 24.10
CA TRP A 61 7.38 -5.83 23.74
C TRP A 61 8.85 -5.42 23.86
N GLY A 62 9.13 -4.16 24.24
CA GLY A 62 10.48 -3.65 24.37
C GLY A 62 11.25 -3.57 23.05
N ILE A 63 10.55 -3.48 21.91
CA ILE A 63 11.18 -3.39 20.59
C ILE A 63 11.81 -2.00 20.43
N SER A 64 13.10 -1.97 20.19
CA SER A 64 13.83 -0.71 19.97
C SER A 64 13.50 -0.11 18.60
N LYS A 65 13.57 1.23 18.49
CA LYS A 65 13.35 1.94 17.21
C LYS A 65 14.34 1.49 16.13
N PRO A 66 15.65 1.33 16.39
CA PRO A 66 16.60 0.79 15.42
C PRO A 66 16.19 -0.59 14.89
N ALA A 67 15.79 -1.51 15.76
CA ALA A 67 15.35 -2.84 15.36
C ALA A 67 14.12 -2.78 14.45
N LEU A 68 13.18 -1.86 14.70
CA LEU A 68 12.00 -1.65 13.86
C LEU A 68 12.39 -1.12 12.48
N ILE A 69 13.30 -0.15 12.40
CA ILE A 69 13.80 0.41 11.14
C ILE A 69 14.48 -0.68 10.31
N LEU A 70 15.34 -1.45 10.94
CA LEU A 70 16.04 -2.57 10.30
C LEU A 70 15.05 -3.61 9.77
N ALA A 71 14.06 -4.02 10.57
CA ALA A 71 13.04 -4.98 10.16
C ALA A 71 12.19 -4.45 8.98
N ALA A 72 11.79 -3.19 9.01
CA ALA A 72 11.05 -2.57 7.92
C ALA A 72 11.90 -2.45 6.65
N GLY A 73 13.20 -2.15 6.77
CA GLY A 73 14.15 -2.13 5.65
C GLY A 73 14.30 -3.51 5.00
N VAL A 74 14.41 -4.58 5.80
CA VAL A 74 14.45 -5.96 5.31
C VAL A 74 13.16 -6.31 4.56
N ILE A 75 12.00 -6.05 5.15
CA ILE A 75 10.69 -6.35 4.52
C ILE A 75 10.55 -5.58 3.21
N LEU A 76 10.92 -4.29 3.21
CA LEU A 76 10.85 -3.43 2.03
C LEU A 76 11.77 -3.96 0.92
N THR A 77 13.01 -4.28 1.24
CA THR A 77 14.00 -4.79 0.29
C THR A 77 13.54 -6.11 -0.34
N LEU A 78 13.13 -7.08 0.48
CA LEU A 78 12.67 -8.39 0.01
C LEU A 78 11.40 -8.29 -0.85
N SER A 79 10.42 -7.50 -0.43
CA SER A 79 9.18 -7.34 -1.19
C SER A 79 9.40 -6.61 -2.51
N SER A 80 10.30 -5.62 -2.53
CA SER A 80 10.63 -4.86 -3.74
C SER A 80 11.46 -5.67 -4.73
N ILE A 81 12.45 -6.43 -4.27
CA ILE A 81 13.19 -7.39 -5.11
C ILE A 81 12.22 -8.40 -5.73
N ARG A 82 11.31 -8.95 -4.93
CA ARG A 82 10.29 -9.88 -5.45
C ARG A 82 9.41 -9.22 -6.51
N ALA A 83 8.98 -7.98 -6.27
CA ALA A 83 8.13 -7.24 -7.22
C ALA A 83 8.84 -6.93 -8.55
N VAL A 84 10.15 -6.68 -8.52
CA VAL A 84 10.96 -6.39 -9.71
C VAL A 84 11.29 -7.68 -10.48
N LEU A 85 11.69 -8.74 -9.78
CA LEU A 85 12.10 -10.00 -10.41
C LEU A 85 10.94 -10.90 -10.81
N MET A 86 9.84 -10.82 -10.07
CA MET A 86 8.61 -11.57 -10.31
C MET A 86 7.44 -10.59 -10.37
N PRO A 87 7.31 -9.81 -11.44
CA PRO A 87 6.15 -8.94 -11.58
C PRO A 87 4.89 -9.79 -11.42
N PRO A 88 3.84 -9.25 -10.77
CA PRO A 88 2.60 -9.97 -10.59
C PRO A 88 2.17 -10.53 -11.92
N ALA A 89 2.14 -11.86 -12.05
CA ALA A 89 1.51 -12.49 -13.20
C ALA A 89 0.10 -11.91 -13.29
N ALA A 90 -0.29 -11.46 -14.47
CA ALA A 90 -1.69 -11.12 -14.72
C ALA A 90 -2.49 -12.29 -14.16
N PRO A 91 -3.55 -12.05 -13.33
CA PRO A 91 -4.29 -13.12 -12.71
C PRO A 91 -4.62 -14.16 -13.77
N SER A 92 -4.01 -15.35 -13.66
CA SER A 92 -4.10 -16.41 -14.70
C SER A 92 -5.49 -16.98 -14.81
N GLN A 93 -6.39 -16.56 -13.92
CA GLN A 93 -7.82 -16.78 -14.00
C GLN A 93 -8.52 -15.47 -13.61
N PRO A 94 -9.55 -15.03 -14.36
CA PRO A 94 -10.52 -14.09 -13.82
C PRO A 94 -10.93 -14.71 -12.49
N ALA A 95 -10.70 -14.01 -11.38
CA ALA A 95 -11.19 -14.48 -10.09
C ALA A 95 -12.65 -14.88 -10.32
N ALA A 96 -12.94 -16.18 -10.21
CA ALA A 96 -14.31 -16.68 -10.32
C ALA A 96 -15.15 -15.72 -9.48
N ALA A 97 -16.24 -15.21 -10.02
CA ALA A 97 -17.02 -14.09 -9.51
C ALA A 97 -17.16 -14.17 -7.98
N GLY A 98 -16.12 -13.74 -7.28
CA GLY A 98 -16.02 -13.80 -5.84
C GLY A 98 -16.96 -12.75 -5.25
N ASP A 99 -17.43 -12.99 -4.04
CA ASP A 99 -18.23 -12.02 -3.31
C ASP A 99 -17.50 -10.65 -3.37
N PRO A 100 -18.15 -9.60 -3.93
CA PRO A 100 -17.57 -8.25 -4.00
C PRO A 100 -17.08 -7.72 -2.64
N LYS A 101 -17.67 -8.19 -1.53
CA LYS A 101 -17.23 -7.84 -0.17
C LYS A 101 -15.89 -8.51 0.18
N ALA A 102 -15.75 -9.78 -0.18
CA ALA A 102 -14.50 -10.51 0.07
C ALA A 102 -13.35 -9.90 -0.73
N LEU A 103 -13.57 -9.54 -2.00
CA LEU A 103 -12.58 -8.88 -2.85
C LEU A 103 -12.13 -7.52 -2.32
N ALA A 104 -13.05 -6.75 -1.74
CA ALA A 104 -12.72 -5.45 -1.15
C ALA A 104 -11.77 -5.58 0.04
N ILE A 105 -11.88 -6.65 0.83
CA ILE A 105 -11.01 -6.91 1.98
C ILE A 105 -9.70 -7.56 1.50
N ARG A 106 -9.81 -8.65 0.74
CA ARG A 106 -8.66 -9.41 0.24
C ARG A 106 -8.85 -9.72 -1.24
N PRO A 107 -7.90 -9.32 -2.10
CA PRO A 107 -6.59 -8.75 -1.77
C PRO A 107 -6.53 -7.21 -1.72
N LEU A 108 -7.63 -6.48 -2.02
CA LEU A 108 -7.55 -5.04 -2.30
C LEU A 108 -7.14 -4.22 -1.06
N ALA A 109 -7.92 -4.25 0.03
CA ALA A 109 -7.51 -3.52 1.24
C ALA A 109 -6.22 -4.10 1.82
N PHE A 110 -6.13 -5.43 1.92
CA PHE A 110 -4.98 -6.15 2.46
C PHE A 110 -4.57 -7.28 1.49
N PRO A 111 -3.30 -7.37 1.06
CA PRO A 111 -2.16 -6.54 1.39
C PRO A 111 -1.87 -5.41 0.39
N THR A 112 -2.80 -5.11 -0.57
CA THR A 112 -2.46 -4.21 -1.69
C THR A 112 -2.40 -2.75 -1.26
N ILE A 113 -3.45 -2.19 -0.67
CA ILE A 113 -3.44 -0.80 -0.17
C ILE A 113 -2.65 -0.74 1.13
N VAL A 114 -3.05 -1.51 2.14
CA VAL A 114 -2.34 -1.59 3.42
C VAL A 114 -1.27 -2.68 3.33
N SER A 115 -0.15 -2.33 2.72
CA SER A 115 0.97 -3.24 2.57
C SER A 115 1.76 -3.39 3.89
N PRO A 116 2.37 -4.56 4.18
CA PRO A 116 3.17 -4.76 5.38
C PRO A 116 4.30 -3.74 5.54
N GLN A 117 4.97 -3.38 4.44
CA GLN A 117 6.02 -2.35 4.43
C GLN A 117 5.46 -0.95 4.73
N GLY A 118 4.29 -0.61 4.18
CA GLY A 118 3.62 0.65 4.46
C GLY A 118 3.20 0.76 5.93
N VAL A 119 2.67 -0.30 6.51
CA VAL A 119 2.36 -0.40 7.95
C VAL A 119 3.63 -0.20 8.79
N GLY A 120 4.73 -0.87 8.44
CA GLY A 120 6.00 -0.70 9.14
C GLY A 120 6.47 0.75 9.17
N VAL A 121 6.41 1.43 8.01
CA VAL A 121 6.78 2.85 7.90
C VAL A 121 5.84 3.74 8.72
N LEU A 122 4.53 3.50 8.70
CA LEU A 122 3.57 4.25 9.51
C LEU A 122 3.91 4.14 11.00
N ILE A 123 4.16 2.92 11.50
CA ILE A 123 4.51 2.67 12.89
C ILE A 123 5.84 3.38 13.25
N ILE A 124 6.84 3.32 12.39
CA ILE A 124 8.11 4.04 12.57
C ILE A 124 7.85 5.54 12.74
N PHE A 125 7.09 6.15 11.83
CA PHE A 125 6.81 7.59 11.90
C PHE A 125 6.06 7.95 13.19
N VAL A 126 5.09 7.16 13.62
CA VAL A 126 4.38 7.39 14.89
C VAL A 126 5.31 7.25 16.08
N ALA A 127 6.19 6.23 16.10
CA ALA A 127 7.14 6.00 17.18
C ALA A 127 8.21 7.09 17.31
N PHE A 128 8.61 7.71 16.18
CA PHE A 128 9.60 8.80 16.19
C PHE A 128 8.99 10.18 16.44
N LEU A 129 7.76 10.40 15.99
CA LEU A 129 7.08 11.68 16.02
C LEU A 129 5.96 11.63 17.07
N SER A 130 6.33 11.57 18.35
CA SER A 130 5.41 11.37 19.49
C SER A 130 4.55 12.60 19.86
N SER A 131 4.45 13.62 19.00
CA SER A 131 3.59 14.78 19.23
C SER A 131 2.21 14.60 18.58
N LEU A 132 1.16 15.20 19.19
CA LEU A 132 -0.20 15.18 18.64
C LEU A 132 -0.25 15.78 17.23
N SER A 133 0.47 16.89 17.00
CA SER A 133 0.57 17.53 15.68
C SER A 133 1.16 16.58 14.62
N SER A 134 2.15 15.81 14.98
CA SER A 134 2.77 14.83 14.08
C SER A 134 1.83 13.68 13.75
N THR A 135 1.09 13.17 14.73
CA THR A 135 0.08 12.12 14.52
C THR A 135 -1.02 12.60 13.56
N ILE A 136 -1.50 13.83 13.72
CA ILE A 136 -2.48 14.44 12.80
C ILE A 136 -1.89 14.53 11.38
N THR A 137 -0.63 14.93 11.24
CA THR A 137 0.05 14.99 9.93
C THR A 137 0.14 13.60 9.28
N ILE A 138 0.50 12.57 10.04
CA ILE A 138 0.58 11.18 9.54
C ILE A 138 -0.81 10.70 9.09
N LEU A 139 -1.84 10.93 9.89
CA LEU A 139 -3.23 10.59 9.56
C LEU A 139 -3.70 11.31 8.30
N THR A 140 -3.40 12.60 8.17
CA THR A 140 -3.75 13.39 7.00
C THR A 140 -3.09 12.84 5.73
N VAL A 141 -1.78 12.58 5.79
CA VAL A 141 -1.04 12.03 4.64
C VAL A 141 -1.55 10.64 4.27
N ALA A 142 -1.77 9.77 5.24
CA ALA A 142 -2.32 8.43 5.00
C ALA A 142 -3.75 8.51 4.42
N GLY A 143 -4.58 9.41 4.93
CA GLY A 143 -5.92 9.67 4.39
C GLY A 143 -5.90 10.16 2.94
N VAL A 144 -4.97 11.06 2.60
CA VAL A 144 -4.77 11.53 1.21
C VAL A 144 -4.40 10.36 0.31
N ILE A 145 -3.51 9.46 0.75
CA ILE A 145 -3.12 8.30 -0.05
C ILE A 145 -4.31 7.35 -0.28
N VAL A 146 -5.10 7.05 0.75
CA VAL A 146 -6.31 6.22 0.60
C VAL A 146 -7.32 6.87 -0.36
N LEU A 147 -7.45 8.19 -0.34
CA LEU A 147 -8.29 8.92 -1.30
C LEU A 147 -7.74 8.83 -2.73
N LEU A 148 -6.42 8.94 -2.90
CA LEU A 148 -5.77 8.75 -4.20
C LEU A 148 -5.97 7.32 -4.72
N ASP A 149 -5.84 6.31 -3.87
CA ASP A 149 -6.09 4.91 -4.20
C ASP A 149 -7.55 4.69 -4.60
N TYR A 150 -8.49 5.28 -3.86
CA TYR A 150 -9.91 5.25 -4.22
C TYR A 150 -10.15 5.88 -5.59
N GLY A 151 -9.59 7.07 -5.84
CA GLY A 151 -9.67 7.75 -7.13
C GLY A 151 -9.08 6.89 -8.26
N ALA A 152 -7.91 6.30 -8.03
CA ALA A 152 -7.23 5.41 -8.95
C ALA A 152 -8.08 4.18 -9.32
N MET A 153 -8.70 3.52 -8.32
CA MET A 153 -9.63 2.41 -8.56
C MET A 153 -10.83 2.84 -9.42
N ARG A 154 -11.35 4.05 -9.21
CA ARG A 154 -12.49 4.58 -9.98
C ARG A 154 -12.17 4.76 -11.47
N ILE A 155 -10.94 5.14 -11.80
CA ILE A 155 -10.48 5.36 -13.18
C ILE A 155 -9.67 4.19 -13.74
N ALA A 156 -9.39 3.14 -12.97
CA ALA A 156 -8.49 2.05 -13.34
C ALA A 156 -8.85 1.40 -14.69
N HIS A 157 -10.13 1.11 -14.94
CA HIS A 157 -10.57 0.49 -16.20
C HIS A 157 -10.36 1.41 -17.41
N TRP A 158 -10.68 2.71 -17.27
CA TRP A 158 -10.44 3.69 -18.32
C TRP A 158 -8.94 3.84 -18.59
N PHE A 159 -8.16 3.96 -17.51
CA PHE A 159 -6.71 4.10 -17.61
C PHE A 159 -6.07 2.90 -18.30
N MET A 160 -6.45 1.68 -17.89
CA MET A 160 -5.94 0.44 -18.49
C MET A 160 -6.34 0.28 -19.96
N ALA A 161 -7.53 0.75 -20.34
CA ALA A 161 -7.98 0.73 -21.73
C ALA A 161 -7.25 1.76 -22.62
N THR A 162 -6.87 2.91 -22.05
CA THR A 162 -6.30 4.03 -22.80
C THR A 162 -4.77 4.00 -22.82
N VAL A 163 -4.15 3.78 -21.66
CA VAL A 163 -2.69 3.85 -21.48
C VAL A 163 -2.06 2.46 -21.57
N GLY A 164 -2.80 1.43 -21.18
CA GLY A 164 -2.33 0.05 -21.17
C GLY A 164 -1.44 -0.29 -19.96
N MET A 165 -0.89 -1.50 -19.99
CA MET A 165 -0.12 -2.06 -18.86
C MET A 165 1.37 -1.65 -18.90
N VAL A 166 1.92 -1.41 -20.09
CA VAL A 166 3.37 -1.21 -20.27
C VAL A 166 3.91 -0.02 -19.48
N PRO A 167 3.30 1.19 -19.52
CA PRO A 167 3.78 2.31 -18.72
C PRO A 167 3.76 2.05 -17.22
N LEU A 168 2.74 1.31 -16.71
CA LEU A 168 2.65 0.95 -15.30
C LEU A 168 3.74 -0.05 -14.89
N LEU A 169 4.09 -1.00 -15.77
CA LEU A 169 5.20 -1.94 -15.54
C LEU A 169 6.54 -1.20 -15.47
N VAL A 170 6.78 -0.26 -16.37
CA VAL A 170 8.01 0.56 -16.36
C VAL A 170 8.10 1.40 -15.09
N LEU A 171 7.02 2.10 -14.73
CA LEU A 171 6.96 2.87 -13.48
C LEU A 171 7.13 1.96 -12.26
N GLY A 172 6.48 0.80 -12.26
CA GLY A 172 6.62 -0.20 -11.20
C GLY A 172 8.05 -0.69 -11.03
N ALA A 173 8.77 -0.94 -12.13
CA ALA A 173 10.18 -1.33 -12.09
C ALA A 173 11.07 -0.20 -11.54
N VAL A 174 10.86 1.05 -11.98
CA VAL A 174 11.60 2.21 -11.46
C VAL A 174 11.36 2.38 -9.96
N PHE A 175 10.09 2.37 -9.53
CA PHE A 175 9.75 2.47 -8.12
C PHE A 175 10.26 1.28 -7.31
N GLY A 176 10.22 0.07 -7.88
CA GLY A 176 10.77 -1.13 -7.24
C GLY A 176 12.26 -0.99 -6.93
N VAL A 177 13.07 -0.52 -7.88
CA VAL A 177 14.51 -0.27 -7.66
C VAL A 177 14.71 0.81 -6.59
N LEU A 178 13.95 1.90 -6.63
CA LEU A 178 14.01 2.94 -5.60
C LEU A 178 13.63 2.42 -4.21
N GLN A 179 12.66 1.52 -4.13
CA GLN A 179 12.26 0.88 -2.88
C GLN A 179 13.36 -0.05 -2.33
N VAL A 180 14.06 -0.79 -3.19
CA VAL A 180 15.23 -1.61 -2.78
C VAL A 180 16.30 -0.70 -2.18
N ALA A 181 16.66 0.37 -2.87
CA ALA A 181 17.66 1.32 -2.38
C ALA A 181 17.24 1.94 -1.04
N LEU A 182 15.97 2.33 -0.91
CA LEU A 182 15.42 2.86 0.34
C LEU A 182 15.43 1.83 1.46
N GLY A 183 15.09 0.57 1.19
CA GLY A 183 15.14 -0.51 2.17
C GLY A 183 16.56 -0.75 2.69
N ILE A 184 17.56 -0.71 1.81
CA ILE A 184 18.97 -0.80 2.18
C ILE A 184 19.37 0.40 3.04
N GLU A 185 18.99 1.62 2.66
CA GLU A 185 19.27 2.84 3.44
C GLU A 185 18.67 2.74 4.85
N MET A 186 17.44 2.23 4.97
CA MET A 186 16.82 1.97 6.27
C MET A 186 17.62 0.96 7.10
N MET A 187 18.14 -0.11 6.49
CA MET A 187 18.96 -1.08 7.21
C MET A 187 20.31 -0.50 7.67
N LEU A 188 20.87 0.43 6.92
CA LEU A 188 22.15 1.10 7.28
C LEU A 188 21.94 2.17 8.36
N SER A 189 20.75 2.73 8.49
CA SER A 189 20.40 3.80 9.42
C SER A 189 19.81 3.31 10.75
N GLY A 190 19.40 2.05 10.84
CA GLY A 190 18.86 1.39 12.04
C GLY A 190 19.96 0.71 12.83
#